data_833d9523cb6f3cf272899046a1b94070
#
_entry.id   833d9523cb6f3cf272899046a1b94070
#
_cell.length_a   1.000
_cell.length_b   1.000
_cell.length_c   1.000
_cell.angle_alpha   90.00
_cell.angle_beta   90.00
_cell.angle_gamma   90.00
#
_symmetry.space_group_name_H-M   'P 1'
#
loop_
_entity.id
_entity.type
_entity.pdbx_description
1 polymer ?
#
loop_
_entity_poly.entity_id
_entity_poly.type
_entity_poly.pdbx_seq_one_letter_code
_entity_poly.pdbx_strand_id
1 'polypeptide(L)'
;MNTINRIDTFISVLREARKAGLPSGYRSDNPTDKLITLTGNISDLCWEIAAITKQADPSNKIITADSIKYSATNIINICITELKNLGRTTESAIELIATDSALWFWSLSQYPSNKLDQDTPPADRIQSLCVATGNLMEWWPNKISSQNNAYLNSERERTFANLAYEAACATIATTRQRIAG
;
A
#
# COMPACT_ATOMS: atom_id res chain seq x y z
N MET A 1 -13.89 -0.05 -19.32
CA MET A 1 -14.37 0.04 -17.94
C MET A 1 -14.38 1.50 -17.54
N ASN A 2 -15.48 2.03 -17.02
CA ASN A 2 -15.63 3.47 -16.74
C ASN A 2 -14.75 3.86 -15.54
N THR A 3 -14.16 5.06 -15.54
CA THR A 3 -13.25 5.54 -14.47
C THR A 3 -13.90 5.50 -13.08
N ILE A 4 -15.19 5.77 -12.99
CA ILE A 4 -15.97 5.69 -11.75
C ILE A 4 -15.94 4.26 -11.18
N ASN A 5 -16.16 3.23 -11.99
CA ASN A 5 -16.08 1.82 -11.55
C ASN A 5 -14.70 1.41 -11.02
N ARG A 6 -13.63 2.09 -11.43
CA ARG A 6 -12.27 1.79 -10.97
C ARG A 6 -12.02 2.35 -9.57
N ILE A 7 -12.49 3.57 -9.31
CA ILE A 7 -12.37 4.20 -8.00
C ILE A 7 -13.19 3.42 -6.97
N ASP A 8 -14.41 3.04 -7.30
CA ASP A 8 -15.28 2.25 -6.42
C ASP A 8 -14.66 0.89 -6.07
N THR A 9 -14.05 0.22 -7.07
CA THR A 9 -13.34 -1.04 -6.84
C THR A 9 -12.15 -0.82 -5.90
N PHE A 10 -11.38 0.24 -6.10
CA PHE A 10 -10.24 0.58 -5.28
C PHE A 10 -10.64 0.86 -3.81
N ILE A 11 -11.65 1.71 -3.61
CA ILE A 11 -12.21 2.02 -2.29
C ILE A 11 -12.74 0.75 -1.61
N SER A 12 -13.37 -0.14 -2.37
CA SER A 12 -13.86 -1.43 -1.85
C SER A 12 -12.72 -2.29 -1.30
N VAL A 13 -11.58 -2.36 -2.01
CA VAL A 13 -10.40 -3.09 -1.53
C VAL A 13 -9.88 -2.52 -0.22
N LEU A 14 -9.81 -1.19 -0.09
CA LEU A 14 -9.36 -0.53 1.15
C LEU A 14 -10.32 -0.82 2.32
N ARG A 15 -11.61 -0.78 2.07
CA ARG A 15 -12.65 -1.08 3.09
C ARG A 15 -12.62 -2.53 3.52
N GLU A 16 -12.46 -3.47 2.59
CA GLU A 16 -12.33 -4.90 2.89
C GLU A 16 -11.06 -5.18 3.70
N ALA A 17 -9.93 -4.61 3.31
CA ALA A 17 -8.70 -4.75 4.07
C ALA A 17 -8.88 -4.28 5.52
N ARG A 18 -9.61 -3.18 5.74
CA ARG A 18 -9.85 -2.65 7.09
C ARG A 18 -10.60 -3.62 8.01
N LYS A 19 -11.43 -4.51 7.49
CA LYS A 19 -12.19 -5.50 8.27
C LYS A 19 -11.30 -6.60 8.85
N ALA A 20 -10.16 -6.89 8.23
CA ALA A 20 -9.26 -7.96 8.66
C ALA A 20 -8.52 -7.67 9.98
N GLY A 21 -8.44 -6.40 10.40
CA GLY A 21 -7.73 -6.00 11.62
C GLY A 21 -6.22 -5.90 11.44
N LEU A 22 -5.54 -5.41 12.48
CA LEU A 22 -4.08 -5.24 12.48
C LEU A 22 -3.37 -6.57 12.72
N PRO A 23 -2.24 -6.82 12.05
CA PRO A 23 -1.40 -7.98 12.33
C PRO A 23 -0.86 -7.93 13.78
N SER A 24 -0.63 -9.10 14.37
CA SER A 24 -0.26 -9.23 15.78
C SER A 24 0.98 -8.43 16.18
N GLY A 25 2.03 -8.47 15.37
CA GLY A 25 3.27 -7.72 15.61
C GLY A 25 3.10 -6.20 15.59
N TYR A 26 2.06 -5.69 14.93
CA TYR A 26 1.79 -4.25 14.88
C TYR A 26 0.97 -3.76 16.09
N ARG A 27 0.45 -4.65 16.91
CA ARG A 27 -0.28 -4.31 18.16
C ARG A 27 0.68 -3.99 19.31
N SER A 28 1.98 -4.22 19.14
CA SER A 28 3.00 -3.82 20.11
C SER A 28 3.04 -2.30 20.26
N ASP A 29 3.29 -1.80 21.47
CA ASP A 29 3.56 -0.37 21.71
C ASP A 29 5.00 0.03 21.34
N ASN A 30 5.87 -0.95 21.04
CA ASN A 30 7.24 -0.72 20.65
C ASN A 30 7.32 -0.24 19.19
N PRO A 31 7.85 0.96 18.92
CA PRO A 31 7.98 1.49 17.56
C PRO A 31 8.85 0.60 16.65
N THR A 32 9.85 -0.08 17.19
CA THR A 32 10.71 -0.99 16.42
C THR A 32 9.96 -2.21 15.94
N ASP A 33 9.10 -2.82 16.78
CA ASP A 33 8.29 -3.97 16.39
C ASP A 33 7.29 -3.58 15.28
N LYS A 34 6.72 -2.37 15.38
CA LYS A 34 5.83 -1.82 14.34
C LYS A 34 6.56 -1.65 13.02
N LEU A 35 7.77 -1.08 13.05
CA LEU A 35 8.58 -0.91 11.84
C LEU A 35 8.95 -2.26 11.23
N ILE A 36 9.41 -3.21 12.02
CA ILE A 36 9.76 -4.57 11.57
C ILE A 36 8.53 -5.24 10.94
N THR A 37 7.36 -5.13 11.57
CA THR A 37 6.14 -5.72 11.05
C THR A 37 5.72 -5.09 9.71
N LEU A 38 5.78 -3.77 9.56
CA LEU A 38 5.44 -3.10 8.33
C LEU A 38 6.43 -3.43 7.20
N THR A 39 7.72 -3.29 7.46
CA THR A 39 8.77 -3.57 6.47
C THR A 39 8.81 -5.05 6.07
N GLY A 40 8.52 -5.97 6.99
CA GLY A 40 8.35 -7.39 6.69
C GLY A 40 7.21 -7.63 5.69
N ASN A 41 6.01 -7.10 5.94
CA ASN A 41 4.90 -7.23 5.00
C ASN A 41 5.19 -6.59 3.63
N ILE A 42 5.92 -5.46 3.59
CA ILE A 42 6.33 -4.84 2.33
C ILE A 42 7.32 -5.74 1.58
N SER A 43 8.30 -6.32 2.28
CA SER A 43 9.27 -7.24 1.70
C SER A 43 8.58 -8.49 1.13
N ASP A 44 7.64 -9.07 1.88
CA ASP A 44 6.85 -10.22 1.43
C ASP A 44 6.05 -9.86 0.17
N LEU A 45 5.37 -8.71 0.17
CA LEU A 45 4.61 -8.23 -0.99
C LEU A 45 5.51 -8.05 -2.23
N CYS A 46 6.69 -7.44 -2.08
CA CYS A 46 7.64 -7.27 -3.18
C CYS A 46 8.10 -8.63 -3.74
N TRP A 47 8.41 -9.58 -2.87
CA TRP A 47 8.82 -10.92 -3.28
C TRP A 47 7.69 -11.66 -4.00
N GLU A 48 6.48 -11.59 -3.51
CA GLU A 48 5.29 -12.21 -4.08
C GLU A 48 4.95 -11.63 -5.47
N ILE A 49 5.03 -10.30 -5.63
CA ILE A 49 4.87 -9.64 -6.94
C ILE A 49 5.94 -10.13 -7.92
N ALA A 50 7.20 -10.22 -7.47
CA ALA A 50 8.30 -10.72 -8.30
C ALA A 50 8.12 -12.20 -8.67
N ALA A 51 7.62 -13.01 -7.74
CA ALA A 51 7.36 -14.43 -7.97
C ALA A 51 6.26 -14.64 -9.01
N ILE A 52 5.14 -13.93 -8.94
CA ILE A 52 4.06 -14.01 -9.94
C ILE A 52 4.56 -13.63 -11.33
N THR A 53 5.44 -12.63 -11.43
CA THR A 53 5.96 -12.16 -12.72
C THR A 53 6.88 -13.17 -13.39
N LYS A 54 7.57 -13.99 -12.59
CA LYS A 54 8.55 -14.98 -13.09
C LYS A 54 7.96 -16.37 -13.31
N GLN A 55 6.76 -16.64 -12.79
CA GLN A 55 6.17 -17.99 -12.83
C GLN A 55 5.49 -18.27 -14.17
N ALA A 56 6.06 -19.26 -14.88
CA ALA A 56 5.42 -19.87 -16.04
C ALA A 56 4.40 -20.98 -15.65
N ASP A 57 4.34 -21.39 -14.37
CA ASP A 57 3.49 -22.49 -13.90
C ASP A 57 2.17 -21.98 -13.31
N PRO A 58 1.01 -22.32 -13.93
CA PRO A 58 -0.31 -21.88 -13.47
C PRO A 58 -0.70 -22.39 -12.07
N SER A 59 -0.18 -23.54 -11.63
CA SER A 59 -0.54 -24.15 -10.34
C SER A 59 -0.05 -23.32 -9.13
N ASN A 60 1.06 -22.63 -9.27
CA ASN A 60 1.63 -21.78 -8.24
C ASN A 60 0.96 -20.39 -8.13
N LYS A 61 0.22 -19.97 -9.16
CA LYS A 61 -0.42 -18.63 -9.18
C LYS A 61 -1.50 -18.46 -8.12
N ILE A 62 -2.20 -19.52 -7.74
CA ILE A 62 -3.31 -19.45 -6.78
C ILE A 62 -2.78 -19.16 -5.37
N ILE A 63 -1.74 -19.85 -4.94
CA ILE A 63 -1.12 -19.68 -3.63
C ILE A 63 -0.52 -18.27 -3.52
N THR A 64 0.19 -17.85 -4.56
CA THR A 64 0.84 -16.53 -4.59
C THR A 64 -0.16 -15.36 -4.57
N ALA A 65 -1.34 -15.51 -5.20
CA ALA A 65 -2.38 -14.48 -5.18
C ALA A 65 -3.01 -14.29 -3.80
N ASP A 66 -3.16 -15.35 -3.02
CA ASP A 66 -3.67 -15.27 -1.65
C ASP A 66 -2.63 -14.68 -0.70
N SER A 67 -1.34 -14.98 -0.88
CA SER A 67 -0.24 -14.35 -0.15
C SER A 67 -0.19 -12.85 -0.41
N ILE A 68 -0.23 -12.41 -1.68
CA ILE A 68 -0.29 -10.98 -2.03
C ILE A 68 -1.46 -10.29 -1.34
N LYS A 69 -2.65 -10.90 -1.36
CA LYS A 69 -3.81 -10.35 -0.69
C LYS A 69 -3.58 -10.20 0.81
N TYR A 70 -2.92 -11.17 1.43
CA TYR A 70 -2.61 -11.13 2.86
C TYR A 70 -1.63 -10.02 3.22
N SER A 71 -0.47 -9.97 2.56
CA SER A 71 0.56 -8.95 2.79
C SER A 71 0.02 -7.54 2.49
N ALA A 72 -0.70 -7.38 1.38
CA ALA A 72 -1.32 -6.12 1.01
C ALA A 72 -2.38 -5.66 2.03
N THR A 73 -3.22 -6.58 2.52
CA THR A 73 -4.22 -6.28 3.55
C THR A 73 -3.58 -5.77 4.83
N ASN A 74 -2.49 -6.39 5.26
CA ASN A 74 -1.74 -5.96 6.45
C ASN A 74 -1.15 -4.56 6.25
N ILE A 75 -0.52 -4.29 5.12
CA ILE A 75 0.04 -2.96 4.79
C ILE A 75 -1.06 -1.90 4.81
N ILE A 76 -2.18 -2.13 4.12
CA ILE A 76 -3.31 -1.19 4.06
C ILE A 76 -3.84 -0.88 5.46
N ASN A 77 -4.04 -1.90 6.30
CA ASN A 77 -4.54 -1.71 7.66
C ASN A 77 -3.59 -0.90 8.54
N ILE A 78 -2.30 -1.19 8.45
CA ILE A 78 -1.26 -0.44 9.16
C ILE A 78 -1.29 1.02 8.71
N CYS A 79 -1.27 1.28 7.41
CA CYS A 79 -1.25 2.64 6.86
C CYS A 79 -2.49 3.45 7.24
N ILE A 80 -3.69 2.88 7.16
CA ILE A 80 -4.92 3.55 7.61
C ILE A 80 -4.85 3.85 9.11
N THR A 81 -4.28 2.95 9.92
CA THR A 81 -4.13 3.17 11.36
C THR A 81 -3.16 4.30 11.65
N GLU A 82 -2.03 4.36 10.95
CA GLU A 82 -1.06 5.45 11.12
C GLU A 82 -1.61 6.79 10.62
N LEU A 83 -2.37 6.83 9.54
CA LEU A 83 -3.09 8.02 9.11
C LEU A 83 -4.10 8.50 10.16
N LYS A 84 -4.75 7.59 10.87
CA LYS A 84 -5.61 7.93 12.02
C LYS A 84 -4.80 8.50 13.19
N ASN A 85 -3.64 7.96 13.49
CA ASN A 85 -2.73 8.48 14.51
C ASN A 85 -2.24 9.90 14.17
N LEU A 86 -2.21 10.26 12.89
CA LEU A 86 -1.91 11.61 12.40
C LEU A 86 -3.15 12.54 12.40
N GLY A 87 -4.30 12.08 12.90
CA GLY A 87 -5.50 12.89 13.10
C GLY A 87 -6.59 12.71 12.03
N ARG A 88 -6.44 11.78 11.09
CA ARG A 88 -7.48 11.51 10.09
C ARG A 88 -8.56 10.57 10.61
N THR A 89 -9.78 10.70 10.08
CA THR A 89 -10.82 9.68 10.23
C THR A 89 -10.51 8.50 9.30
N THR A 90 -11.14 7.35 9.51
CA THR A 90 -11.00 6.20 8.61
C THR A 90 -11.41 6.55 7.18
N GLU A 91 -12.53 7.24 7.00
CA GLU A 91 -13.03 7.63 5.67
C GLU A 91 -12.09 8.65 5.01
N SER A 92 -11.61 9.67 5.72
CA SER A 92 -10.68 10.64 5.14
C SER A 92 -9.30 10.04 4.83
N ALA A 93 -8.87 8.98 5.54
CA ALA A 93 -7.68 8.22 5.20
C ALA A 93 -7.88 7.41 3.90
N ILE A 94 -9.04 6.76 3.75
CA ILE A 94 -9.39 6.03 2.53
C ILE A 94 -9.48 6.98 1.32
N GLU A 95 -10.11 8.14 1.48
CA GLU A 95 -10.18 9.17 0.44
C GLU A 95 -8.79 9.67 0.05
N LEU A 96 -7.92 9.95 1.02
CA LEU A 96 -6.54 10.36 0.76
C LEU A 96 -5.79 9.31 -0.06
N ILE A 97 -5.87 8.03 0.33
CA ILE A 97 -5.22 6.93 -0.39
C ILE A 97 -5.77 6.82 -1.83
N ALA A 98 -7.07 7.01 -2.02
CA ALA A 98 -7.72 6.86 -3.32
C ALA A 98 -7.45 8.03 -4.27
N THR A 99 -7.28 9.25 -3.76
CA THR A 99 -7.22 10.47 -4.58
C THR A 99 -5.84 11.12 -4.60
N ASP A 100 -5.24 11.40 -3.45
CA ASP A 100 -4.02 12.19 -3.37
C ASP A 100 -2.75 11.41 -3.68
N SER A 101 -2.72 10.10 -3.39
CA SER A 101 -1.56 9.27 -3.72
C SER A 101 -1.36 9.19 -5.23
N ALA A 102 -2.43 9.00 -5.97
CA ALA A 102 -2.40 8.96 -7.43
C ALA A 102 -1.93 10.28 -8.04
N LEU A 103 -2.36 11.42 -7.49
CA LEU A 103 -1.96 12.75 -7.95
C LEU A 103 -0.50 13.06 -7.62
N TRP A 104 -0.02 12.68 -6.46
CA TRP A 104 1.35 12.93 -6.05
C TRP A 104 2.35 12.09 -6.88
N PHE A 105 2.06 10.82 -7.10
CA PHE A 105 2.86 9.95 -7.98
C PHE A 105 2.92 10.49 -9.40
N TRP A 106 1.79 10.99 -9.90
CA TRP A 106 1.71 11.60 -11.22
C TRP A 106 2.61 12.84 -11.34
N SER A 107 2.65 13.70 -10.33
CA SER A 107 3.47 14.91 -10.34
C SER A 107 4.96 14.64 -10.28
N LEU A 108 5.40 13.55 -9.65
CA LEU A 108 6.82 13.18 -9.57
C LEU A 108 7.32 12.40 -10.79
N SER A 109 6.47 11.57 -11.37
CA SER A 109 6.88 10.67 -12.46
C SER A 109 6.79 11.26 -13.85
N GLN A 110 6.22 12.46 -14.03
CA GLN A 110 5.93 13.09 -15.33
C GLN A 110 5.17 12.17 -16.30
N TYR A 111 4.53 11.12 -15.84
CA TYR A 111 3.74 10.22 -16.65
C TYR A 111 2.34 10.78 -16.88
N PRO A 112 1.91 10.94 -18.15
CA PRO A 112 0.58 11.46 -18.48
C PRO A 112 -0.47 10.37 -18.35
N SER A 113 -0.73 9.82 -17.19
CA SER A 113 -1.82 8.87 -17.04
C SER A 113 -2.86 9.37 -16.05
N ASN A 114 -3.96 9.90 -16.56
CA ASN A 114 -5.24 10.08 -15.87
C ASN A 114 -5.87 8.72 -15.45
N LYS A 115 -5.06 7.68 -15.24
CA LYS A 115 -5.48 6.35 -14.87
C LYS A 115 -5.03 6.12 -13.45
N LEU A 116 -5.95 5.81 -12.56
CA LEU A 116 -5.63 4.96 -11.41
C LEU A 116 -4.86 3.78 -11.96
N ASP A 117 -3.54 3.75 -11.75
CA ASP A 117 -2.64 2.94 -12.55
C ASP A 117 -2.65 1.49 -12.06
N GLN A 118 -3.77 0.83 -12.36
CA GLN A 118 -3.95 -0.61 -12.09
C GLN A 118 -3.14 -1.47 -13.07
N ASP A 119 -2.59 -0.84 -14.11
CA ASP A 119 -1.87 -1.49 -15.20
C ASP A 119 -0.34 -1.26 -15.11
N THR A 120 0.16 -0.64 -14.01
CA THR A 120 1.60 -0.45 -13.79
C THR A 120 2.33 -1.80 -13.77
N PRO A 121 3.43 -1.92 -14.51
CA PRO A 121 4.25 -3.12 -14.48
C PRO A 121 4.67 -3.51 -13.05
N PRO A 122 4.71 -4.80 -12.73
CA PRO A 122 5.10 -5.27 -11.40
C PRO A 122 6.45 -4.75 -10.91
N ALA A 123 7.42 -4.59 -11.80
CA ALA A 123 8.75 -4.04 -11.47
C ALA A 123 8.65 -2.61 -10.94
N ASP A 124 7.81 -1.77 -11.56
CA ASP A 124 7.63 -0.38 -11.16
C ASP A 124 6.94 -0.29 -9.80
N ARG A 125 6.00 -1.22 -9.49
CA ARG A 125 5.39 -1.31 -8.15
C ARG A 125 6.41 -1.68 -7.08
N ILE A 126 7.27 -2.65 -7.34
CA ILE A 126 8.35 -3.03 -6.43
C ILE A 126 9.24 -1.82 -6.17
N GLN A 127 9.62 -1.09 -7.22
CA GLN A 127 10.41 0.13 -7.07
C GLN A 127 9.70 1.17 -6.20
N SER A 128 8.41 1.41 -6.44
CA SER A 128 7.61 2.35 -5.66
C SER A 128 7.52 1.97 -4.18
N LEU A 129 7.30 0.68 -3.89
CA LEU A 129 7.29 0.14 -2.52
C LEU A 129 8.66 0.32 -1.84
N CYS A 130 9.75 0.05 -2.55
CA CYS A 130 11.11 0.23 -2.03
C CYS A 130 11.41 1.70 -1.73
N VAL A 131 11.04 2.63 -2.60
CA VAL A 131 11.21 4.07 -2.39
C VAL A 131 10.40 4.54 -1.18
N ALA A 132 9.13 4.15 -1.08
CA ALA A 132 8.29 4.50 0.07
C ALA A 132 8.83 3.91 1.38
N THR A 133 9.40 2.70 1.34
CA THR A 133 10.05 2.08 2.50
C THR A 133 11.31 2.85 2.91
N GLY A 134 12.11 3.30 1.96
CA GLY A 134 13.29 4.14 2.23
C GLY A 134 12.89 5.44 2.92
N ASN A 135 11.87 6.14 2.43
CA ASN A 135 11.33 7.33 3.06
C ASN A 135 10.81 7.05 4.48
N LEU A 136 10.12 5.91 4.68
CA LEU A 136 9.65 5.47 5.98
C LEU A 136 10.81 5.32 6.97
N MET A 137 11.88 4.64 6.57
CA MET A 137 13.04 4.37 7.42
C MET A 137 13.85 5.63 7.78
N GLU A 138 13.82 6.65 6.93
CA GLU A 138 14.53 7.91 7.18
C GLU A 138 14.00 8.64 8.42
N TRP A 139 12.68 8.62 8.63
CA TRP A 139 12.08 9.35 9.75
C TRP A 139 11.52 8.45 10.87
N TRP A 140 11.45 7.15 10.70
CA TRP A 140 11.07 6.18 11.70
C TRP A 140 12.32 5.65 12.44
N PRO A 141 12.34 5.45 13.73
CA PRO A 141 11.47 5.86 14.83
C PRO A 141 11.87 7.20 15.46
N ASN A 142 12.97 7.80 15.00
CA ASN A 142 13.68 8.88 15.67
C ASN A 142 12.92 10.23 15.69
N LYS A 143 11.93 10.39 14.83
CA LYS A 143 11.19 11.66 14.68
C LYS A 143 9.73 11.60 15.13
N ILE A 144 9.27 10.45 15.65
CA ILE A 144 7.91 10.33 16.18
C ILE A 144 7.74 11.12 17.48
N SER A 145 8.82 11.29 18.27
CA SER A 145 8.76 11.87 19.61
C SER A 145 8.96 13.37 19.68
N SER A 146 9.38 14.04 18.64
CA SER A 146 9.94 15.39 18.80
C SER A 146 9.39 16.43 17.85
N GLN A 147 8.21 16.58 17.58
CA GLN A 147 7.68 17.84 17.04
C GLN A 147 6.42 17.63 16.17
N ASN A 148 5.37 18.35 16.54
CA ASN A 148 4.21 18.70 15.74
C ASN A 148 4.65 19.61 14.55
N ASN A 149 5.51 19.09 13.68
CA ASN A 149 5.96 19.79 12.49
C ASN A 149 5.02 19.41 11.36
N ALA A 150 4.23 20.38 10.89
CA ALA A 150 3.25 20.19 9.82
C ALA A 150 3.87 19.59 8.54
N TYR A 151 5.12 19.94 8.24
CA TYR A 151 5.85 19.38 7.10
C TYR A 151 6.11 17.86 7.26
N LEU A 152 6.62 17.46 8.43
CA LEU A 152 6.89 16.03 8.70
C LEU A 152 5.60 15.21 8.73
N ASN A 153 4.50 15.77 9.22
CA ASN A 153 3.21 15.09 9.19
C ASN A 153 2.71 14.91 7.75
N SER A 154 2.89 15.92 6.89
CA SER A 154 2.55 15.81 5.47
C SER A 154 3.35 14.71 4.75
N GLU A 155 4.67 14.62 5.01
CA GLU A 155 5.51 13.56 4.43
C GLU A 155 5.12 12.15 4.93
N ARG A 156 4.77 12.03 6.23
CA ARG A 156 4.26 10.78 6.81
C ARG A 156 2.94 10.37 6.16
N GLU A 157 1.99 11.31 6.04
CA GLU A 157 0.71 11.05 5.39
C GLU A 157 0.89 10.54 3.96
N ARG A 158 1.74 11.20 3.18
CA ARG A 158 2.06 10.81 1.81
C ARG A 158 2.68 9.41 1.74
N THR A 159 3.63 9.11 2.61
CA THR A 159 4.30 7.82 2.64
C THR A 159 3.32 6.69 2.96
N PHE A 160 2.48 6.86 3.98
CA PHE A 160 1.47 5.84 4.32
C PHE A 160 0.38 5.72 3.24
N ALA A 161 -0.08 6.83 2.69
CA ALA A 161 -1.06 6.80 1.61
C ALA A 161 -0.50 6.07 0.38
N ASN A 162 0.76 6.31 0.04
CA ASN A 162 1.42 5.67 -1.09
C ASN A 162 1.63 4.17 -0.89
N LEU A 163 2.10 3.75 0.29
CA LEU A 163 2.23 2.32 0.61
C LEU A 163 0.89 1.58 0.51
N ALA A 164 -0.18 2.16 1.07
CA ALA A 164 -1.51 1.59 0.99
C ALA A 164 -2.05 1.56 -0.46
N TYR A 165 -1.76 2.59 -1.25
CA TYR A 165 -2.12 2.66 -2.67
C TYR A 165 -1.47 1.51 -3.46
N GLU A 166 -0.16 1.33 -3.35
CA GLU A 166 0.57 0.27 -4.06
C GLU A 166 0.10 -1.12 -3.65
N ALA A 167 -0.15 -1.34 -2.36
CA ALA A 167 -0.67 -2.60 -1.86
C ALA A 167 -2.08 -2.90 -2.41
N ALA A 168 -2.97 -1.91 -2.45
CA ALA A 168 -4.30 -2.07 -3.03
C ALA A 168 -4.25 -2.37 -4.54
N CYS A 169 -3.38 -1.68 -5.27
CA CYS A 169 -3.16 -1.93 -6.69
C CYS A 169 -2.64 -3.35 -6.97
N ALA A 170 -1.70 -3.85 -6.15
CA ALA A 170 -1.22 -5.22 -6.26
C ALA A 170 -2.35 -6.24 -6.07
N THR A 171 -3.25 -6.01 -5.11
CA THR A 171 -4.42 -6.87 -4.88
C THR A 171 -5.37 -6.88 -6.10
N ILE A 172 -5.63 -5.72 -6.70
CA ILE A 172 -6.51 -5.60 -7.86
C ILE A 172 -5.91 -6.30 -9.07
N ALA A 173 -4.63 -6.11 -9.34
CA ALA A 173 -3.94 -6.71 -10.46
C ALA A 173 -4.00 -8.26 -10.41
N THR A 174 -3.77 -8.85 -9.22
CA THR A 174 -3.84 -10.30 -9.04
C THR A 174 -5.25 -10.88 -9.16
N THR A 175 -6.27 -10.14 -8.70
CA THR A 175 -7.66 -10.57 -8.86
C THR A 175 -8.07 -10.63 -10.32
N ARG A 176 -7.61 -9.70 -11.16
CA ARG A 176 -7.90 -9.66 -12.60
C ARG A 176 -7.23 -10.80 -13.36
N GLN A 177 -6.02 -11.18 -13.01
CA GLN A 177 -5.33 -12.31 -13.63
C GLN A 177 -6.06 -13.63 -13.39
N ARG A 178 -6.75 -13.78 -12.25
CA ARG A 178 -7.60 -14.97 -11.96
C ARG A 178 -8.85 -15.04 -12.85
N ILE A 179 -9.40 -13.92 -13.26
CA ILE A 179 -10.64 -13.87 -14.06
C ILE A 179 -10.34 -14.08 -15.56
N ALA A 180 -9.13 -13.76 -15.99
CA ALA A 180 -8.71 -13.84 -17.39
C ALA A 180 -8.06 -15.18 -17.77
N GLY A 181 -7.84 -16.08 -16.83
CA GLY A 181 -7.29 -17.44 -17.02
C GLY A 181 -8.30 -18.50 -16.70
#